data_e426a430a4974221c420584c8f168c8a
#
_entry.id   e426a430a4974221c420584c8f168c8a
#
_cell.length_a   1.000
_cell.length_b   1.000
_cell.length_c   1.000
_cell.angle_alpha   90.00
_cell.angle_beta   90.00
_cell.angle_gamma   90.00
#
_symmetry.space_group_name_H-M   'P 1'
#
loop_
_entity.id
_entity.type
_entity.pdbx_description
1 polymer ?
#
loop_
_entity_poly.entity_id
_entity_poly.type
_entity_poly.pdbx_seq_one_letter_code
_entity_poly.pdbx_strand_id
1 'polypeptide(L)'
;MLRKLLAVGLVVGFAHSISAAGDTPAAPGKLSAAEIVSKNVAARGGLKAWHEVQTISESGNLGAGGDQRGAATPQPTVPAGTHSKAMPIPTSPRLAKEAQLPFVMEMERPRKVRFELQFAGKTAIQVYDGMNGWKVRPYLNRLEVEPFTDEEAQLASMQPDLDGPLVDYAAKGSRVELDGVEKVNDRDTYKLKVTTKSGQVQHVWVDAETFLETKVEGQPRRLDGKMHPVEIYYRDYRQVSGLEIPFVLETHVLPTQEAGNGFKSVAYPAEKIVIDKVTVNPKLEAADFAKPQIETATAHR
;
A
#
# COMPACT_ATOMS: atom_id res chain seq x y z
N MET A 1 82.34 12.52 10.91
CA MET A 1 82.90 11.78 9.78
C MET A 1 81.74 11.38 8.90
N LEU A 2 81.54 12.10 7.79
CA LEU A 2 81.88 11.70 6.42
C LEU A 2 80.96 10.53 5.95
N ARG A 3 80.07 10.64 4.97
CA ARG A 3 80.25 11.13 3.59
C ARG A 3 78.85 11.32 2.90
N LYS A 4 78.83 12.36 2.08
CA LYS A 4 77.85 12.68 1.05
C LYS A 4 77.78 11.56 0.00
N LEU A 5 76.63 11.38 -0.64
CA LEU A 5 76.58 11.19 -2.06
C LEU A 5 75.17 11.58 -2.61
N LEU A 6 75.17 12.51 -3.54
CA LEU A 6 74.10 12.92 -4.42
C LEU A 6 73.77 11.78 -5.36
N ALA A 7 72.50 11.59 -5.65
CA ALA A 7 72.04 11.02 -6.93
C ALA A 7 70.80 11.80 -7.40
N VAL A 8 71.02 12.47 -8.54
CA VAL A 8 70.00 13.11 -9.37
C VAL A 8 69.20 11.99 -10.08
N GLY A 9 67.90 12.01 -10.06
CA GLY A 9 67.06 11.04 -10.77
C GLY A 9 65.67 11.60 -11.10
N LEU A 10 65.60 12.13 -12.27
CA LEU A 10 64.52 12.15 -13.28
C LEU A 10 63.06 12.15 -12.74
N VAL A 11 62.41 13.33 -12.84
CA VAL A 11 60.98 13.51 -12.69
C VAL A 11 60.31 12.99 -14.00
N VAL A 12 59.72 11.82 -13.97
CA VAL A 12 58.79 11.35 -14.98
C VAL A 12 57.38 11.72 -14.52
N GLY A 13 56.80 12.73 -15.16
CA GLY A 13 55.43 13.12 -14.97
C GLY A 13 54.48 12.04 -15.51
N PHE A 14 53.81 11.32 -14.61
CA PHE A 14 52.63 10.53 -14.98
C PHE A 14 51.40 11.44 -14.96
N ALA A 15 50.94 11.82 -16.14
CA ALA A 15 49.64 12.39 -16.33
C ALA A 15 48.58 11.30 -15.95
N HIS A 16 47.98 11.42 -14.77
CA HIS A 16 46.82 10.63 -14.42
C HIS A 16 45.62 11.20 -15.16
N SER A 17 45.22 10.50 -16.23
CA SER A 17 43.94 10.69 -16.86
C SER A 17 42.88 10.23 -15.84
N ILE A 18 42.17 11.19 -15.23
CA ILE A 18 40.96 10.91 -14.47
C ILE A 18 39.92 10.53 -15.52
N SER A 19 39.76 9.24 -15.78
CA SER A 19 38.56 8.71 -16.42
C SER A 19 37.41 8.91 -15.44
N ALA A 20 36.57 9.89 -15.71
CA ALA A 20 35.24 9.91 -15.15
C ALA A 20 34.53 8.63 -15.62
N ALA A 21 34.57 7.60 -14.81
CA ALA A 21 33.68 6.45 -14.96
C ALA A 21 32.26 7.01 -14.76
N GLY A 22 31.55 7.20 -15.86
CA GLY A 22 30.12 7.43 -15.79
C GLY A 22 29.51 6.22 -15.05
N ASP A 23 28.81 6.49 -13.96
CA ASP A 23 27.99 5.52 -13.27
C ASP A 23 26.94 4.99 -14.26
N THR A 24 27.28 3.93 -14.95
CA THR A 24 26.29 3.11 -15.67
C THR A 24 25.48 2.43 -14.58
N PRO A 25 24.14 2.61 -14.53
CA PRO A 25 23.32 1.90 -13.56
C PRO A 25 23.61 0.41 -13.64
N ALA A 26 23.96 -0.19 -12.50
CA ALA A 26 24.21 -1.62 -12.44
C ALA A 26 22.96 -2.37 -12.92
N ALA A 27 23.14 -3.31 -13.85
CA ALA A 27 22.03 -4.13 -14.36
C ALA A 27 21.29 -4.80 -13.19
N PRO A 28 19.93 -4.80 -13.19
CA PRO A 28 19.12 -5.48 -12.18
C PRO A 28 19.54 -6.96 -12.08
N GLY A 29 19.84 -7.45 -10.88
CA GLY A 29 20.20 -8.85 -10.64
C GLY A 29 21.56 -9.10 -9.97
N LYS A 30 22.34 -8.07 -9.71
CA LYS A 30 23.62 -8.19 -8.97
C LYS A 30 23.49 -7.94 -7.46
N LEU A 31 22.38 -7.35 -6.99
CA LEU A 31 22.18 -7.01 -5.58
C LEU A 31 21.52 -8.18 -4.84
N SER A 32 21.96 -8.42 -3.62
CA SER A 32 21.29 -9.32 -2.68
C SER A 32 20.00 -8.69 -2.13
N ALA A 33 19.09 -9.50 -1.61
CA ALA A 33 17.87 -9.01 -0.96
C ALA A 33 18.17 -8.01 0.17
N ALA A 34 19.21 -8.27 0.97
CA ALA A 34 19.62 -7.40 2.07
C ALA A 34 20.13 -6.03 1.57
N GLU A 35 20.87 -6.00 0.47
CA GLU A 35 21.34 -4.74 -0.15
C GLU A 35 20.18 -3.95 -0.74
N ILE A 36 19.23 -4.62 -1.39
CA ILE A 36 18.02 -3.97 -1.93
C ILE A 36 17.20 -3.35 -0.80
N VAL A 37 16.98 -4.09 0.29
CA VAL A 37 16.26 -3.57 1.46
C VAL A 37 17.02 -2.41 2.11
N SER A 38 18.34 -2.51 2.25
CA SER A 38 19.16 -1.40 2.79
C SER A 38 19.01 -0.12 1.96
N LYS A 39 19.04 -0.25 0.64
CA LYS A 39 18.83 0.88 -0.28
C LYS A 39 17.39 1.40 -0.22
N ASN A 40 16.39 0.52 -0.10
CA ASN A 40 14.99 0.92 0.09
C ASN A 40 14.81 1.73 1.38
N VAL A 41 15.31 1.23 2.50
CA VAL A 41 15.22 1.94 3.79
C VAL A 41 15.93 3.31 3.71
N ALA A 42 17.09 3.39 3.05
CA ALA A 42 17.79 4.64 2.84
C ALA A 42 16.98 5.61 1.96
N ALA A 43 16.40 5.13 0.86
CA ALA A 43 15.55 5.92 -0.04
C ALA A 43 14.30 6.45 0.68
N ARG A 44 13.75 5.70 1.62
CA ARG A 44 12.57 6.09 2.41
C ARG A 44 12.87 7.04 3.57
N GLY A 45 14.11 7.56 3.70
CA GLY A 45 14.51 8.50 4.74
C GLY A 45 15.44 7.92 5.79
N GLY A 46 15.73 6.63 5.73
CA GLY A 46 16.70 5.95 6.59
C GLY A 46 16.09 5.37 7.87
N LEU A 47 16.78 4.34 8.39
CA LEU A 47 16.32 3.57 9.54
C LEU A 47 16.12 4.43 10.80
N LYS A 48 17.04 5.38 11.06
CA LYS A 48 16.95 6.27 12.21
C LYS A 48 15.67 7.10 12.18
N ALA A 49 15.33 7.70 11.03
CA ALA A 49 14.13 8.51 10.90
C ALA A 49 12.87 7.69 11.16
N TRP A 50 12.80 6.45 10.65
CA TRP A 50 11.67 5.56 10.90
C TRP A 50 11.56 5.10 12.35
N HIS A 51 12.66 4.94 13.08
CA HIS A 51 12.62 4.63 14.52
C HIS A 51 12.09 5.79 15.38
N GLU A 52 12.24 7.03 14.92
CA GLU A 52 11.73 8.21 15.60
C GLU A 52 10.21 8.41 15.38
N VAL A 53 9.61 7.70 14.39
CA VAL A 53 8.17 7.78 14.13
C VAL A 53 7.39 6.93 15.12
N GLN A 54 6.54 7.55 15.92
CA GLN A 54 5.63 6.89 16.85
C GLN A 54 4.18 6.92 16.35
N THR A 55 3.81 8.02 15.69
CA THR A 55 2.45 8.22 15.18
C THR A 55 2.48 8.81 13.78
N ILE A 56 1.48 8.49 12.97
CA ILE A 56 1.22 9.13 11.66
C ILE A 56 -0.27 9.43 11.57
N SER A 57 -0.61 10.60 11.06
CA SER A 57 -1.98 10.95 10.66
C SER A 57 -1.98 11.30 9.18
N GLU A 58 -2.89 10.68 8.44
CA GLU A 58 -3.10 10.89 7.01
C GLU A 58 -4.55 11.33 6.77
N SER A 59 -4.75 12.26 5.88
CA SER A 59 -6.09 12.65 5.42
C SER A 59 -6.10 12.87 3.92
N GLY A 60 -7.26 12.63 3.31
CA GLY A 60 -7.40 12.70 1.87
C GLY A 60 -8.75 12.19 1.40
N ASN A 61 -8.79 11.61 0.20
CA ASN A 61 -10.00 11.13 -0.42
C ASN A 61 -9.85 9.68 -0.90
N LEU A 62 -10.85 8.86 -0.62
CA LEU A 62 -11.01 7.52 -1.16
C LEU A 62 -11.98 7.60 -2.36
N GLY A 63 -11.50 7.23 -3.54
CA GLY A 63 -12.33 7.06 -4.72
C GLY A 63 -13.17 5.78 -4.62
N ALA A 64 -14.48 5.91 -4.67
CA ALA A 64 -15.41 4.79 -4.59
C ALA A 64 -16.43 4.82 -5.73
N GLY A 65 -16.67 3.66 -6.33
CA GLY A 65 -17.57 3.54 -7.49
C GLY A 65 -16.89 4.00 -8.78
N GLY A 66 -17.68 4.51 -9.71
CA GLY A 66 -17.25 4.86 -11.06
C GLY A 66 -17.42 3.73 -12.05
N ASP A 67 -17.78 4.09 -13.29
CA ASP A 67 -17.92 3.14 -14.37
C ASP A 67 -16.58 3.04 -15.12
N GLN A 68 -15.70 2.13 -14.69
CA GLN A 68 -14.48 1.82 -15.44
C GLN A 68 -14.75 0.92 -16.67
N ARG A 69 -15.97 0.92 -17.19
CA ARG A 69 -16.28 0.28 -18.48
C ARG A 69 -15.78 1.09 -19.69
N GLY A 70 -14.61 1.68 -19.57
CA GLY A 70 -13.89 2.29 -20.68
C GLY A 70 -13.20 1.29 -21.61
N ALA A 71 -13.24 -0.01 -21.33
CA ALA A 71 -12.79 -1.06 -22.25
C ALA A 71 -14.01 -1.80 -22.77
N ALA A 72 -14.35 -1.54 -24.03
CA ALA A 72 -15.45 -2.13 -24.77
C ALA A 72 -15.66 -3.63 -24.49
N THR A 73 -16.68 -3.96 -23.73
CA THR A 73 -17.30 -5.26 -23.83
C THR A 73 -18.28 -5.20 -25.01
N PRO A 74 -18.11 -6.05 -26.05
CA PRO A 74 -19.13 -6.16 -27.08
C PRO A 74 -20.45 -6.56 -26.41
N GLN A 75 -21.48 -5.74 -26.56
CA GLN A 75 -22.84 -6.18 -26.23
C GLN A 75 -23.11 -7.48 -27.01
N PRO A 76 -23.64 -8.53 -26.37
CA PRO A 76 -24.14 -9.66 -27.13
C PRO A 76 -25.29 -9.17 -28.01
N THR A 77 -25.10 -9.20 -29.31
CA THR A 77 -26.16 -9.04 -30.28
C THR A 77 -27.11 -10.21 -30.09
N VAL A 78 -28.26 -9.95 -29.45
CA VAL A 78 -29.38 -10.89 -29.39
C VAL A 78 -29.99 -10.94 -30.80
N PRO A 79 -30.14 -12.12 -31.43
CA PRO A 79 -30.85 -12.21 -32.69
C PRO A 79 -32.28 -11.73 -32.52
N ALA A 80 -32.72 -10.88 -33.43
CA ALA A 80 -34.10 -10.40 -33.46
C ALA A 80 -35.06 -11.60 -33.70
N GLY A 81 -35.88 -11.91 -32.73
CA GLY A 81 -36.94 -12.88 -32.89
C GLY A 81 -37.22 -13.75 -31.69
N THR A 82 -37.73 -13.18 -30.61
CA THR A 82 -38.68 -13.84 -29.70
C THR A 82 -39.30 -12.78 -28.80
N HIS A 83 -40.62 -12.62 -28.93
CA HIS A 83 -41.43 -11.76 -28.08
C HIS A 83 -41.56 -12.38 -26.69
N SER A 84 -40.65 -12.10 -25.78
CA SER A 84 -40.83 -12.25 -24.35
C SER A 84 -40.95 -10.85 -23.75
N LYS A 85 -42.11 -10.55 -23.15
CA LYS A 85 -42.31 -9.39 -22.30
C LYS A 85 -41.44 -9.52 -21.07
N ALA A 86 -40.14 -9.21 -21.20
CA ALA A 86 -39.28 -9.04 -20.06
C ALA A 86 -39.65 -7.71 -19.41
N MET A 87 -40.14 -7.76 -18.18
CA MET A 87 -40.27 -6.58 -17.34
C MET A 87 -38.89 -5.91 -17.22
N PRO A 88 -38.80 -4.56 -17.37
CA PRO A 88 -37.54 -3.85 -17.16
C PRO A 88 -37.09 -4.10 -15.72
N ILE A 89 -35.96 -4.75 -15.55
CA ILE A 89 -35.27 -4.79 -14.26
C ILE A 89 -34.91 -3.33 -13.95
N PRO A 90 -35.35 -2.78 -12.79
CA PRO A 90 -34.94 -1.42 -12.41
C PRO A 90 -33.43 -1.40 -12.33
N THR A 91 -32.77 -0.84 -13.32
CA THR A 91 -31.37 -0.49 -13.23
C THR A 91 -31.28 0.66 -12.23
N SER A 92 -30.89 0.37 -10.98
CA SER A 92 -30.48 1.41 -10.06
C SER A 92 -29.51 2.34 -10.80
N PRO A 93 -29.68 3.68 -10.72
CA PRO A 93 -28.72 4.58 -11.32
C PRO A 93 -27.36 4.32 -10.67
N ARG A 94 -26.50 3.55 -11.33
CA ARG A 94 -25.12 3.42 -10.95
C ARG A 94 -24.51 4.81 -11.11
N LEU A 95 -23.91 5.32 -10.04
CA LEU A 95 -23.19 6.57 -10.07
C LEU A 95 -22.19 6.51 -11.23
N ALA A 96 -22.49 7.23 -12.32
CA ALA A 96 -21.64 7.31 -13.50
C ALA A 96 -20.32 8.05 -13.18
N LYS A 97 -20.21 8.64 -11.99
CA LYS A 97 -19.06 9.39 -11.51
C LYS A 97 -18.53 8.76 -10.23
N GLU A 98 -17.23 8.57 -10.17
CA GLU A 98 -16.52 8.17 -8.97
C GLU A 98 -16.82 9.15 -7.82
N ALA A 99 -17.28 8.62 -6.69
CA ALA A 99 -17.47 9.42 -5.49
C ALA A 99 -16.15 9.56 -4.75
N GLN A 100 -15.79 10.79 -4.40
CA GLN A 100 -14.63 11.08 -3.55
C GLN A 100 -15.11 11.16 -2.10
N LEU A 101 -14.67 10.23 -1.28
CA LEU A 101 -15.07 10.10 0.11
C LEU A 101 -13.91 10.59 1.00
N PRO A 102 -14.06 11.71 1.71
CA PRO A 102 -13.02 12.18 2.63
C PRO A 102 -12.73 11.15 3.71
N PHE A 103 -11.46 10.94 4.00
CA PHE A 103 -11.02 10.05 5.08
C PHE A 103 -9.97 10.71 5.98
N VAL A 104 -9.86 10.17 7.19
CA VAL A 104 -8.75 10.38 8.12
C VAL A 104 -8.28 9.01 8.58
N MET A 105 -6.96 8.79 8.57
CA MET A 105 -6.33 7.60 9.11
C MET A 105 -5.27 8.02 10.12
N GLU A 106 -5.35 7.49 11.32
CA GLU A 106 -4.41 7.71 12.40
C GLU A 106 -3.80 6.38 12.82
N MET A 107 -2.50 6.38 12.96
CA MET A 107 -1.71 5.21 13.29
C MET A 107 -0.77 5.51 14.46
N GLU A 108 -0.64 4.57 15.39
CA GLU A 108 0.30 4.64 16.51
C GLU A 108 0.95 3.27 16.72
N ARG A 109 2.25 3.27 17.02
CA ARG A 109 2.96 2.04 17.39
C ARG A 109 2.47 1.50 18.75
N PRO A 110 2.42 0.16 18.95
CA PRO A 110 2.49 -0.86 17.91
C PRO A 110 1.10 -1.11 17.27
N ARG A 111 0.99 -0.97 15.96
CA ARG A 111 -0.17 -1.42 15.13
C ARG A 111 -1.55 -0.90 15.54
N LYS A 112 -1.63 0.22 16.28
CA LYS A 112 -2.93 0.86 16.49
C LYS A 112 -3.31 1.64 15.26
N VAL A 113 -4.56 1.52 14.84
CA VAL A 113 -5.10 2.21 13.65
C VAL A 113 -6.51 2.69 13.94
N ARG A 114 -6.78 3.93 13.57
CA ARG A 114 -8.13 4.50 13.47
C ARG A 114 -8.34 4.97 12.03
N PHE A 115 -9.38 4.49 11.40
CA PHE A 115 -9.77 4.92 10.06
C PHE A 115 -11.19 5.45 10.09
N GLU A 116 -11.38 6.67 9.61
CA GLU A 116 -12.67 7.32 9.48
C GLU A 116 -12.94 7.65 8.01
N LEU A 117 -14.14 7.35 7.54
CA LEU A 117 -14.59 7.63 6.19
C LEU A 117 -15.91 8.37 6.21
N GLN A 118 -15.97 9.52 5.55
CA GLN A 118 -17.19 10.32 5.42
C GLN A 118 -18.07 9.77 4.29
N PHE A 119 -19.29 9.38 4.61
CA PHE A 119 -20.23 8.84 3.65
C PHE A 119 -21.65 9.39 3.91
N ALA A 120 -22.20 10.11 2.94
CA ALA A 120 -23.57 10.66 2.99
C ALA A 120 -23.89 11.38 4.31
N GLY A 121 -22.99 12.22 4.80
CA GLY A 121 -23.14 12.98 6.04
C GLY A 121 -22.98 12.15 7.32
N LYS A 122 -22.54 10.91 7.22
CA LYS A 122 -22.24 10.01 8.34
C LYS A 122 -20.78 9.59 8.30
N THR A 123 -20.22 9.21 9.44
CA THR A 123 -18.84 8.71 9.55
C THR A 123 -18.84 7.21 9.76
N ALA A 124 -18.24 6.48 8.83
CA ALA A 124 -17.86 5.10 9.05
C ALA A 124 -16.55 5.08 9.82
N ILE A 125 -16.42 4.21 10.81
CA ILE A 125 -15.26 4.15 11.70
C ILE A 125 -14.77 2.71 11.78
N GLN A 126 -13.46 2.54 11.72
CA GLN A 126 -12.78 1.30 12.09
C GLN A 126 -11.64 1.66 13.04
N VAL A 127 -11.57 0.97 14.17
CA VAL A 127 -10.50 1.16 15.16
C VAL A 127 -9.94 -0.18 15.56
N TYR A 128 -8.62 -0.26 15.62
CA TYR A 128 -7.88 -1.38 16.19
C TYR A 128 -6.87 -0.84 17.20
N ASP A 129 -6.95 -1.30 18.47
CA ASP A 129 -6.09 -0.80 19.57
C ASP A 129 -4.78 -1.58 19.73
N GLY A 130 -4.49 -2.50 18.80
CA GLY A 130 -3.39 -3.44 18.86
C GLY A 130 -3.80 -4.84 19.37
N MET A 131 -5.01 -4.97 19.93
CA MET A 131 -5.55 -6.23 20.44
C MET A 131 -7.03 -6.42 20.05
N ASN A 132 -7.83 -5.40 20.21
CA ASN A 132 -9.27 -5.41 19.95
C ASN A 132 -9.61 -4.48 18.80
N GLY A 133 -10.69 -4.78 18.08
CA GLY A 133 -11.16 -3.92 17.00
C GLY A 133 -12.65 -3.64 17.09
N TRP A 134 -13.03 -2.47 16.62
CA TRP A 134 -14.42 -2.00 16.55
C TRP A 134 -14.70 -1.31 15.23
N LYS A 135 -15.96 -1.33 14.81
CA LYS A 135 -16.40 -0.71 13.57
C LYS A 135 -17.81 -0.13 13.70
N VAL A 136 -18.05 0.92 12.90
CA VAL A 136 -19.36 1.55 12.67
C VAL A 136 -19.56 1.62 11.17
N ARG A 137 -20.66 1.10 10.66
CA ARG A 137 -20.91 0.94 9.22
C ARG A 137 -22.22 1.59 8.77
N PRO A 138 -22.31 2.92 8.76
CA PRO A 138 -23.54 3.65 8.43
C PRO A 138 -24.00 3.39 6.97
N TYR A 139 -23.09 3.04 6.08
CA TYR A 139 -23.40 2.66 4.69
C TYR A 139 -24.17 1.34 4.57
N LEU A 140 -24.16 0.50 5.63
CA LEU A 140 -24.99 -0.70 5.77
C LEU A 140 -26.23 -0.46 6.67
N ASN A 141 -26.53 0.81 6.96
CA ASN A 141 -27.53 1.21 7.94
C ASN A 141 -27.29 0.64 9.35
N ARG A 142 -26.04 0.38 9.71
CA ARG A 142 -25.59 -0.07 11.02
C ARG A 142 -24.88 1.08 11.71
N LEU A 143 -25.56 1.68 12.68
CA LEU A 143 -25.10 2.86 13.41
C LEU A 143 -24.51 2.51 14.79
N GLU A 144 -24.70 1.28 15.23
CA GLU A 144 -24.12 0.74 16.47
C GLU A 144 -22.63 0.44 16.30
N VAL A 145 -21.90 0.46 17.42
CA VAL A 145 -20.52 0.02 17.48
C VAL A 145 -20.48 -1.49 17.58
N GLU A 146 -20.01 -2.13 16.53
CA GLU A 146 -19.84 -3.57 16.46
C GLU A 146 -18.37 -3.94 16.74
N PRO A 147 -18.08 -5.00 17.51
CA PRO A 147 -16.72 -5.52 17.57
C PRO A 147 -16.31 -6.12 16.22
N PHE A 148 -15.01 -6.21 15.97
CA PHE A 148 -14.51 -7.02 14.85
C PHE A 148 -14.91 -8.48 15.04
N THR A 149 -15.14 -9.16 13.93
CA THR A 149 -15.22 -10.63 13.92
C THR A 149 -13.83 -11.22 14.16
N ASP A 150 -13.75 -12.50 14.48
CA ASP A 150 -12.45 -13.19 14.64
C ASP A 150 -11.58 -13.07 13.38
N GLU A 151 -12.19 -13.18 12.19
CA GLU A 151 -11.51 -13.01 10.91
C GLU A 151 -10.96 -11.57 10.74
N GLU A 152 -11.76 -10.55 11.04
CA GLU A 152 -11.34 -9.14 10.99
C GLU A 152 -10.24 -8.83 12.01
N ALA A 153 -10.35 -9.35 13.23
CA ALA A 153 -9.34 -9.19 14.28
C ALA A 153 -8.03 -9.87 13.88
N GLN A 154 -8.11 -11.06 13.31
CA GLN A 154 -6.96 -11.77 12.78
C GLN A 154 -6.29 -10.95 11.68
N LEU A 155 -7.03 -10.46 10.67
CA LEU A 155 -6.49 -9.63 9.59
C LEU A 155 -5.85 -8.35 10.13
N ALA A 156 -6.48 -7.68 11.09
CA ALA A 156 -5.92 -6.48 11.71
C ALA A 156 -4.59 -6.76 12.44
N SER A 157 -4.49 -7.89 13.14
CA SER A 157 -3.26 -8.31 13.85
C SER A 157 -2.09 -8.62 12.90
N MET A 158 -2.40 -8.92 11.65
CA MET A 158 -1.44 -9.28 10.60
C MET A 158 -0.95 -8.08 9.79
N GLN A 159 -1.58 -6.92 9.95
CA GLN A 159 -1.13 -5.70 9.27
C GLN A 159 0.32 -5.36 9.67
N PRO A 160 1.15 -4.94 8.70
CA PRO A 160 2.48 -4.42 9.03
C PRO A 160 2.34 -3.18 9.92
N ASP A 161 3.36 -2.90 10.71
CA ASP A 161 3.44 -1.63 11.43
C ASP A 161 3.57 -0.44 10.45
N LEU A 162 3.38 0.78 10.95
CA LEU A 162 3.35 2.02 10.16
C LEU A 162 4.56 2.25 9.23
N ASP A 163 5.68 1.58 9.49
CA ASP A 163 6.91 1.64 8.66
C ASP A 163 6.96 0.58 7.54
N GLY A 164 5.94 -0.28 7.45
CA GLY A 164 5.84 -1.31 6.43
C GLY A 164 6.69 -2.56 6.71
N PRO A 165 6.72 -3.51 5.76
CA PRO A 165 7.32 -4.82 5.99
C PRO A 165 8.85 -4.87 5.86
N LEU A 166 9.48 -3.88 5.20
CA LEU A 166 10.91 -3.91 4.90
C LEU A 166 11.78 -3.23 5.96
N VAL A 167 11.28 -2.15 6.58
CA VAL A 167 12.01 -1.46 7.67
C VAL A 167 12.14 -2.41 8.85
N ASP A 168 13.37 -2.59 9.35
CA ASP A 168 13.67 -3.49 10.49
C ASP A 168 13.13 -4.93 10.34
N TYR A 169 13.03 -5.43 9.12
CA TYR A 169 12.45 -6.74 8.87
C TYR A 169 13.05 -7.85 9.74
N ALA A 170 14.37 -7.83 9.93
CA ALA A 170 15.07 -8.84 10.73
C ALA A 170 14.73 -8.72 12.23
N ALA A 171 14.65 -7.51 12.78
CA ALA A 171 14.24 -7.26 14.16
C ALA A 171 12.77 -7.65 14.39
N LYS A 172 11.91 -7.49 13.37
CA LYS A 172 10.52 -7.98 13.37
C LYS A 172 10.42 -9.51 13.25
N GLY A 173 11.55 -10.21 13.09
CA GLY A 173 11.62 -11.66 12.92
C GLY A 173 11.19 -12.12 11.52
N SER A 174 11.18 -11.23 10.55
CA SER A 174 10.89 -11.54 9.15
C SER A 174 12.16 -11.94 8.40
N ARG A 175 11.98 -12.71 7.32
CA ARG A 175 13.03 -13.03 6.35
C ARG A 175 12.66 -12.42 5.00
N VAL A 176 13.66 -11.88 4.30
CA VAL A 176 13.49 -11.31 2.96
C VAL A 176 14.41 -12.05 1.99
N GLU A 177 13.84 -12.48 0.87
CA GLU A 177 14.54 -13.18 -0.21
C GLU A 177 14.25 -12.45 -1.53
N LEU A 178 15.23 -12.41 -2.45
CA LEU A 178 15.01 -11.93 -3.81
C LEU A 178 14.32 -13.02 -4.62
N ASP A 179 13.08 -12.77 -5.05
CA ASP A 179 12.26 -13.71 -5.83
C ASP A 179 12.32 -13.44 -7.34
N GLY A 180 13.09 -12.45 -7.77
CA GLY A 180 13.33 -12.13 -9.17
C GLY A 180 13.31 -10.66 -9.49
N VAL A 181 13.27 -10.37 -10.79
CA VAL A 181 13.13 -9.03 -11.35
C VAL A 181 11.94 -9.04 -12.29
N GLU A 182 11.01 -8.13 -12.10
CA GLU A 182 9.79 -8.00 -12.89
C GLU A 182 9.56 -6.54 -13.31
N LYS A 183 8.80 -6.32 -14.37
CA LYS A 183 8.37 -4.97 -14.74
C LYS A 183 7.05 -4.63 -14.06
N VAL A 184 7.04 -3.46 -13.42
CA VAL A 184 5.82 -2.84 -12.89
C VAL A 184 5.68 -1.46 -13.55
N ASN A 185 4.60 -1.25 -14.31
CA ASN A 185 4.39 -0.02 -15.08
C ASN A 185 5.61 0.37 -15.95
N ASP A 186 6.13 -0.59 -16.71
CA ASP A 186 7.30 -0.48 -17.61
C ASP A 186 8.65 -0.18 -16.93
N ARG A 187 8.70 -0.11 -15.60
CA ARG A 187 9.95 0.04 -14.83
C ARG A 187 10.42 -1.30 -14.29
N ASP A 188 11.72 -1.51 -14.31
CA ASP A 188 12.33 -2.71 -13.72
C ASP A 188 12.23 -2.63 -12.19
N THR A 189 11.81 -3.71 -11.56
CA THR A 189 11.66 -3.80 -10.12
C THR A 189 12.24 -5.10 -9.57
N TYR A 190 12.80 -5.04 -8.39
CA TYR A 190 13.16 -6.21 -7.61
C TYR A 190 11.92 -6.73 -6.89
N LYS A 191 11.54 -7.98 -7.15
CA LYS A 191 10.49 -8.67 -6.41
C LYS A 191 11.10 -9.32 -5.17
N LEU A 192 10.72 -8.83 -4.02
CA LEU A 192 11.16 -9.35 -2.72
C LEU A 192 10.05 -10.19 -2.10
N LYS A 193 10.39 -11.40 -1.68
CA LYS A 193 9.54 -12.27 -0.89
C LYS A 193 9.82 -12.05 0.59
N VAL A 194 8.84 -11.53 1.30
CA VAL A 194 8.89 -11.32 2.75
C VAL A 194 8.14 -12.43 3.45
N THR A 195 8.82 -13.17 4.31
CA THR A 195 8.20 -14.20 5.18
C THR A 195 8.23 -13.69 6.60
N THR A 196 7.06 -13.46 7.20
CA THR A 196 6.94 -12.97 8.58
C THR A 196 7.30 -14.06 9.61
N LYS A 197 7.47 -13.66 10.87
CA LYS A 197 7.68 -14.59 11.99
C LYS A 197 6.55 -15.64 12.12
N SER A 198 5.32 -15.29 11.75
CA SER A 198 4.16 -16.21 11.75
C SER A 198 4.10 -17.12 10.52
N GLY A 199 5.05 -17.00 9.59
CA GLY A 199 5.09 -17.81 8.36
C GLY A 199 4.25 -17.26 7.21
N GLN A 200 3.64 -16.08 7.37
CA GLN A 200 2.95 -15.42 6.26
C GLN A 200 3.93 -14.95 5.19
N VAL A 201 3.54 -15.12 3.94
CA VAL A 201 4.30 -14.67 2.77
C VAL A 201 3.61 -13.50 2.12
N GLN A 202 4.39 -12.47 1.78
CA GLN A 202 3.96 -11.29 1.04
C GLN A 202 5.06 -10.89 0.08
N HIS A 203 4.70 -10.43 -1.13
CA HIS A 203 5.68 -9.87 -2.05
C HIS A 203 5.64 -8.34 -2.06
N VAL A 204 6.85 -7.76 -2.20
CA VAL A 204 7.07 -6.32 -2.32
C VAL A 204 7.93 -6.07 -3.55
N TRP A 205 7.49 -5.16 -4.41
CA TRP A 205 8.25 -4.76 -5.60
C TRP A 205 8.90 -3.40 -5.35
N VAL A 206 10.21 -3.39 -5.43
CA VAL A 206 11.07 -2.22 -5.22
C VAL A 206 11.64 -1.78 -6.55
N ASP A 207 11.42 -0.53 -6.91
CA ASP A 207 11.94 0.07 -8.15
C ASP A 207 13.47 -0.02 -8.22
N ALA A 208 14.02 -0.44 -9.35
CA ALA A 208 15.45 -0.71 -9.48
C ALA A 208 16.31 0.56 -9.54
N GLU A 209 15.73 1.72 -9.80
CA GLU A 209 16.43 3.00 -9.85
C GLU A 209 16.28 3.81 -8.56
N THR A 210 15.04 3.97 -8.10
CA THR A 210 14.72 4.80 -6.93
C THR A 210 14.79 4.06 -5.62
N PHE A 211 14.72 2.73 -5.65
CA PHE A 211 14.59 1.84 -4.48
C PHE A 211 13.35 2.11 -3.61
N LEU A 212 12.35 2.82 -4.12
CA LEU A 212 11.05 2.96 -3.45
C LEU A 212 10.13 1.79 -3.82
N GLU A 213 9.22 1.44 -2.93
CA GLU A 213 8.20 0.42 -3.22
C GLU A 213 7.26 0.94 -4.32
N THR A 214 6.97 0.10 -5.31
CA THR A 214 6.01 0.43 -6.39
C THR A 214 4.73 -0.36 -6.25
N LYS A 215 4.83 -1.56 -5.70
CA LYS A 215 3.70 -2.47 -5.53
C LYS A 215 3.94 -3.39 -4.33
N VAL A 216 2.86 -3.77 -3.67
CA VAL A 216 2.86 -4.76 -2.59
C VAL A 216 1.63 -5.66 -2.72
N GLU A 217 1.77 -6.93 -2.35
CA GLU A 217 0.60 -7.80 -2.14
C GLU A 217 -0.15 -7.35 -0.90
N GLY A 218 -1.42 -7.03 -1.06
CA GLY A 218 -2.32 -6.70 0.04
C GLY A 218 -2.96 -7.94 0.66
N GLN A 219 -3.72 -7.74 1.74
CA GLN A 219 -4.51 -8.81 2.33
C GLN A 219 -5.61 -9.25 1.34
N PRO A 220 -5.76 -10.56 1.09
CA PRO A 220 -6.82 -11.06 0.23
C PRO A 220 -8.20 -10.62 0.71
N ARG A 221 -9.09 -10.29 -0.22
CA ARG A 221 -10.47 -9.87 0.08
C ARG A 221 -11.47 -10.97 -0.26
N ARG A 222 -12.44 -11.16 0.63
CA ARG A 222 -13.57 -12.05 0.36
C ARG A 222 -14.64 -11.31 -0.44
N LEU A 223 -14.80 -11.67 -1.70
CA LEU A 223 -15.86 -11.19 -2.58
C LEU A 223 -16.56 -12.39 -3.23
N ASP A 224 -17.86 -12.29 -3.48
CA ASP A 224 -18.66 -13.37 -4.11
C ASP A 224 -18.46 -14.77 -3.48
N GLY A 225 -18.15 -14.81 -2.17
CA GLY A 225 -17.88 -16.04 -1.43
C GLY A 225 -16.45 -16.60 -1.58
N LYS A 226 -15.58 -15.95 -2.37
CA LYS A 226 -14.20 -16.40 -2.66
C LYS A 226 -13.17 -15.40 -2.12
N MET A 227 -11.98 -15.90 -1.87
CA MET A 227 -10.83 -15.06 -1.51
C MET A 227 -10.11 -14.61 -2.79
N HIS A 228 -10.01 -13.31 -2.97
CA HIS A 228 -9.36 -12.68 -4.11
C HIS A 228 -8.02 -12.10 -3.70
N PRO A 229 -6.94 -12.35 -4.46
CA PRO A 229 -5.67 -11.67 -4.26
C PRO A 229 -5.81 -10.16 -4.45
N VAL A 230 -5.00 -9.41 -3.74
CA VAL A 230 -5.00 -7.95 -3.76
C VAL A 230 -3.61 -7.45 -4.06
N GLU A 231 -3.50 -6.48 -4.96
CA GLU A 231 -2.27 -5.71 -5.19
C GLU A 231 -2.52 -4.26 -4.85
N ILE A 232 -1.55 -3.62 -4.19
CA ILE A 232 -1.58 -2.20 -3.86
C ILE A 232 -0.39 -1.54 -4.54
N TYR A 233 -0.66 -0.55 -5.38
CA TYR A 233 0.34 0.23 -6.09
C TYR A 233 0.58 1.54 -5.36
N TYR A 234 1.85 1.88 -5.14
CA TYR A 234 2.30 3.11 -4.51
C TYR A 234 2.80 4.10 -5.56
N ARG A 235 2.31 5.34 -5.49
CA ARG A 235 2.67 6.40 -6.44
C ARG A 235 2.80 7.75 -5.72
N ASP A 236 3.37 8.72 -6.44
CA ASP A 236 3.48 10.10 -5.98
C ASP A 236 4.14 10.21 -4.60
N TYR A 237 5.36 9.68 -4.52
CA TYR A 237 6.16 9.79 -3.31
C TYR A 237 6.53 11.25 -3.05
N ARG A 238 6.33 11.71 -1.81
CA ARG A 238 6.67 13.06 -1.36
C ARG A 238 7.42 13.01 -0.06
N GLN A 239 8.32 13.99 0.11
CA GLN A 239 9.07 14.11 1.34
C GLN A 239 8.24 14.79 2.44
N VAL A 240 8.09 14.13 3.58
CA VAL A 240 7.42 14.65 4.77
C VAL A 240 8.29 14.35 6.00
N SER A 241 8.76 15.38 6.67
CA SER A 241 9.62 15.25 7.86
C SER A 241 10.85 14.35 7.65
N GLY A 242 11.44 14.38 6.44
CA GLY A 242 12.61 13.56 6.08
C GLY A 242 12.28 12.14 5.64
N LEU A 243 11.01 11.75 5.58
CA LEU A 243 10.54 10.45 5.09
C LEU A 243 9.97 10.58 3.68
N GLU A 244 10.20 9.59 2.83
CA GLU A 244 9.51 9.46 1.54
C GLU A 244 8.24 8.61 1.74
N ILE A 245 7.08 9.24 1.53
CA ILE A 245 5.74 8.66 1.78
C ILE A 245 4.93 8.71 0.47
N PRO A 246 4.27 7.60 0.06
CA PRO A 246 3.40 7.62 -1.12
C PRO A 246 2.12 8.40 -0.82
N PHE A 247 1.72 9.29 -1.75
CA PHE A 247 0.50 10.08 -1.64
C PHE A 247 -0.66 9.53 -2.49
N VAL A 248 -0.40 8.51 -3.29
CA VAL A 248 -1.43 7.81 -4.04
C VAL A 248 -1.27 6.30 -3.84
N LEU A 249 -2.31 5.66 -3.35
CA LEU A 249 -2.43 4.22 -3.22
C LEU A 249 -3.57 3.74 -4.13
N GLU A 250 -3.28 2.76 -4.97
CA GLU A 250 -4.25 2.20 -5.90
C GLU A 250 -4.37 0.69 -5.66
N THR A 251 -5.54 0.26 -5.16
CA THR A 251 -5.79 -1.12 -4.78
C THR A 251 -6.54 -1.85 -5.89
N HIS A 252 -5.96 -2.94 -6.36
CA HIS A 252 -6.55 -3.83 -7.36
C HIS A 252 -6.92 -5.17 -6.72
N VAL A 253 -8.18 -5.55 -6.82
CA VAL A 253 -8.63 -6.90 -6.46
C VAL A 253 -8.55 -7.77 -7.71
N LEU A 254 -7.70 -8.79 -7.65
CA LEU A 254 -7.46 -9.65 -8.79
C LEU A 254 -8.53 -10.74 -8.90
N PRO A 255 -8.89 -11.15 -10.12
CA PRO A 255 -9.80 -12.26 -10.32
C PRO A 255 -9.15 -13.56 -9.82
N THR A 256 -9.98 -14.45 -9.26
CA THR A 256 -9.54 -15.82 -8.99
C THR A 256 -9.46 -16.60 -10.31
N GLN A 257 -8.34 -17.31 -10.51
CA GLN A 257 -8.22 -18.22 -11.64
C GLN A 257 -9.14 -19.42 -11.42
N GLU A 258 -10.29 -19.46 -12.08
CA GLU A 258 -11.03 -20.70 -12.20
C GLU A 258 -10.58 -21.45 -13.46
N ALA A 259 -10.02 -22.61 -13.25
CA ALA A 259 -9.80 -23.55 -14.34
C ALA A 259 -11.18 -24.01 -14.87
N GLY A 260 -11.53 -23.63 -16.08
CA GLY A 260 -12.30 -24.52 -16.93
C GLY A 260 -13.70 -24.16 -17.39
N ASN A 261 -14.36 -23.08 -16.99
CA ASN A 261 -15.77 -22.86 -17.39
C ASN A 261 -16.07 -21.57 -18.18
N GLY A 262 -15.17 -21.08 -19.01
CA GLY A 262 -15.52 -20.06 -20.02
C GLY A 262 -16.12 -18.73 -19.53
N PHE A 263 -16.37 -18.57 -18.23
CA PHE A 263 -16.82 -17.33 -17.65
C PHE A 263 -15.64 -16.34 -17.56
N LYS A 264 -15.76 -15.23 -18.26
CA LYS A 264 -14.81 -14.13 -18.12
C LYS A 264 -14.81 -13.67 -16.66
N SER A 265 -13.66 -13.72 -16.01
CA SER A 265 -13.48 -13.14 -14.67
C SER A 265 -13.91 -11.68 -14.70
N VAL A 266 -14.78 -11.30 -13.78
CA VAL A 266 -15.22 -9.90 -13.64
C VAL A 266 -14.06 -9.12 -13.03
N ALA A 267 -13.55 -8.13 -13.76
CA ALA A 267 -12.58 -7.18 -13.18
C ALA A 267 -13.31 -6.30 -12.16
N TYR A 268 -12.77 -6.23 -10.96
CA TYR A 268 -13.23 -5.29 -9.93
C TYR A 268 -12.63 -3.90 -10.21
N PRO A 269 -13.42 -2.82 -10.03
CA PRO A 269 -12.87 -1.47 -10.13
C PRO A 269 -11.72 -1.28 -9.13
N ALA A 270 -10.65 -0.62 -9.55
CA ALA A 270 -9.59 -0.25 -8.64
C ALA A 270 -10.09 0.80 -7.63
N GLU A 271 -9.69 0.66 -6.37
CA GLU A 271 -9.94 1.66 -5.34
C GLU A 271 -8.71 2.57 -5.26
N LYS A 272 -8.93 3.87 -5.31
CA LYS A 272 -7.85 4.85 -5.27
C LYS A 272 -7.95 5.72 -4.02
N ILE A 273 -6.89 5.73 -3.24
CA ILE A 273 -6.69 6.66 -2.12
C ILE A 273 -5.75 7.75 -2.61
N VAL A 274 -6.17 9.00 -2.48
CA VAL A 274 -5.33 10.19 -2.70
C VAL A 274 -5.17 10.88 -1.35
N ILE A 275 -3.94 10.91 -0.85
CA ILE A 275 -3.59 11.55 0.41
C ILE A 275 -3.33 13.03 0.11
N ASP A 276 -3.99 13.92 0.84
CA ASP A 276 -3.81 15.36 0.73
C ASP A 276 -2.78 15.86 1.75
N LYS A 277 -2.76 15.24 2.94
CA LYS A 277 -1.90 15.65 4.05
C LYS A 277 -1.41 14.45 4.84
N VAL A 278 -0.13 14.48 5.18
CA VAL A 278 0.50 13.58 6.15
C VAL A 278 1.11 14.41 7.28
N THR A 279 0.92 13.97 8.51
CA THR A 279 1.57 14.55 9.70
C THR A 279 2.32 13.43 10.41
N VAL A 280 3.62 13.62 10.62
CA VAL A 280 4.48 12.68 11.33
C VAL A 280 4.57 13.12 12.79
N ASN A 281 4.42 12.17 13.70
CA ASN A 281 4.40 12.36 15.15
C ASN A 281 3.36 13.39 15.64
N PRO A 282 2.10 13.39 15.12
CA PRO A 282 1.05 14.18 15.76
C PRO A 282 0.82 13.68 17.19
N LYS A 283 0.35 14.57 18.06
CA LYS A 283 -0.12 14.17 19.36
C LYS A 283 -1.48 13.49 19.18
N LEU A 284 -1.55 12.20 19.45
CA LEU A 284 -2.79 11.42 19.47
C LEU A 284 -3.09 11.01 20.92
N GLU A 285 -4.37 10.92 21.24
CA GLU A 285 -4.80 10.53 22.58
C GLU A 285 -5.15 9.04 22.62
N ALA A 286 -4.95 8.38 23.74
CA ALA A 286 -5.29 6.97 23.88
C ALA A 286 -6.79 6.70 23.59
N ALA A 287 -7.64 7.68 23.79
CA ALA A 287 -9.08 7.63 23.49
C ALA A 287 -9.37 7.50 21.98
N ASP A 288 -8.46 7.98 21.12
CA ASP A 288 -8.62 7.91 19.66
C ASP A 288 -8.65 6.46 19.19
N PHE A 289 -7.92 5.59 19.88
CA PHE A 289 -7.85 4.16 19.60
C PHE A 289 -8.76 3.29 20.48
N ALA A 290 -9.58 3.90 21.34
CA ALA A 290 -10.54 3.18 22.16
C ALA A 290 -11.82 2.84 21.36
N LYS A 291 -12.68 1.99 21.96
CA LYS A 291 -14.01 1.72 21.42
C LYS A 291 -14.75 3.04 21.15
N PRO A 292 -15.19 3.30 19.90
CA PRO A 292 -15.88 4.54 19.56
C PRO A 292 -17.09 4.79 20.45
N GLN A 293 -17.25 6.05 20.86
CA GLN A 293 -18.49 6.51 21.51
C GLN A 293 -19.37 7.17 20.45
N ILE A 294 -20.57 6.66 20.25
CA ILE A 294 -21.53 7.27 19.33
C ILE A 294 -22.55 8.00 20.20
N GLU A 295 -22.63 9.32 20.04
CA GLU A 295 -23.73 10.07 20.60
C GLU A 295 -25.02 9.61 19.92
N THR A 296 -25.84 8.83 20.62
CA THR A 296 -27.20 8.60 20.21
C THR A 296 -27.91 9.95 20.30
N ALA A 297 -28.23 10.55 19.14
CA ALA A 297 -29.08 11.71 19.13
C ALA A 297 -30.34 11.34 19.89
N THR A 298 -30.47 11.86 21.13
CA THR A 298 -31.69 11.73 21.94
C THR A 298 -32.78 12.40 21.13
N ALA A 299 -33.69 11.59 20.58
CA ALA A 299 -34.88 12.12 19.93
C ALA A 299 -35.63 12.93 20.94
N HIS A 300 -35.51 14.24 20.91
CA HIS A 300 -36.44 15.12 21.58
C HIS A 300 -37.80 14.90 20.91
N ARG A 301 -38.66 14.23 21.65
CA ARG A 301 -40.11 14.15 21.36
C ARG A 301 -40.77 15.48 21.60
#